data_785ad62b12eb6303a3ef9d1c90f4a67a
#
_entry.id   785ad62b12eb6303a3ef9d1c90f4a67a
#
_cell.length_a   1.000
_cell.length_b   1.000
_cell.length_c   1.000
_cell.angle_alpha   90.00
_cell.angle_beta   90.00
_cell.angle_gamma   90.00
#
_symmetry.space_group_name_H-M   'P 1'
#
loop_
_entity.id
_entity.type
_entity.pdbx_description
1 polymer ?
#
loop_
_entity_poly.entity_id
_entity_poly.type
_entity_poly.pdbx_seq_one_letter_code
_entity_poly.pdbx_strand_id
1 'polypeptide(L)'
;RLLESHGFSVAILAQPDWKNPDSFKIFGKPRLAFLVSSGAMDSMVSNYTANNKPRSEDAYAHGGEKGHRPDRALTTYVGAIRQAYKGTNIIIGGIEASLRRFSHYDYWSNTVKRSILLDSKADLLIYGMGERAIIEIANQLKDGKSAREIRNVRGTCWYTGKESDIAALQNSTNMSFPDTANLSFPTSTDLSFPYSTRESCEHKDYRVDPLIKPEDDNELLDSDNDTFDKKQFIHLPSFEEVKNNSPESKQKYALSYLIQEQNTDAINADILIEKTDSRFVVQNPPAMPLSTEEMDKIYSLPFTRKWHPMYDKLAANGKSGIPALSEVKFSLTSCRGCFGACSFCAITFHQGRRIQSRSHNSLVEEATKMTKDKDFKGYIHDVGGPTANFRNDACENQKINGACKNKDCLGVNPCKNVKVSHTDYVELLQKLRSIPNVKKVFIRSGIRFDYLMMDKDKTFFTELCKHHISGQLKVAPEHVNDN
;
A
#
# COMPACT_ATOMS: atom_id res chain seq x y z
N ARG A 1 11.98 9.43 11.92
CA ARG A 1 12.91 8.46 12.54
C ARG A 1 13.91 7.90 11.53
N LEU A 2 13.46 7.27 10.42
CA LEU A 2 14.35 6.68 9.42
C LEU A 2 15.27 7.73 8.77
N LEU A 3 14.75 8.87 8.32
CA LEU A 3 15.56 9.97 7.80
C LEU A 3 16.53 10.53 8.85
N GLU A 4 16.07 10.67 10.10
CA GLU A 4 16.92 11.13 11.21
C GLU A 4 18.05 10.16 11.52
N SER A 5 17.79 8.83 11.46
CA SER A 5 18.84 7.81 11.64
C SER A 5 19.90 7.83 10.53
N HIS A 6 19.59 8.47 9.39
CA HIS A 6 20.52 8.73 8.28
C HIS A 6 21.09 10.16 8.26
N GLY A 7 20.95 10.91 9.38
CA GLY A 7 21.54 12.22 9.55
C GLY A 7 20.79 13.39 8.91
N PHE A 8 19.52 13.19 8.50
CA PHE A 8 18.68 14.27 8.00
C PHE A 8 17.88 14.92 9.13
N SER A 9 17.81 16.25 9.14
CA SER A 9 16.90 16.98 10.03
C SER A 9 15.48 16.93 9.50
N VAL A 10 14.52 16.57 10.34
CA VAL A 10 13.11 16.41 9.98
C VAL A 10 12.22 17.24 10.90
N ALA A 11 11.31 18.01 10.32
CA ALA A 11 10.24 18.68 11.03
C ALA A 11 8.89 18.05 10.63
N ILE A 12 8.00 17.86 11.60
CA ILE A 12 6.68 17.26 11.37
C ILE A 12 5.61 18.34 11.56
N LEU A 13 4.90 18.65 10.50
CA LEU A 13 3.73 19.54 10.52
C LEU A 13 2.47 18.66 10.48
N ALA A 14 1.92 18.38 11.65
CA ALA A 14 0.77 17.51 11.80
C ALA A 14 -0.54 18.29 11.59
N GLN A 15 -1.38 17.86 10.67
CA GLN A 15 -2.70 18.42 10.36
C GLN A 15 -2.72 19.97 10.34
N PRO A 16 -1.93 20.62 9.45
CA PRO A 16 -1.92 22.09 9.36
C PRO A 16 -3.29 22.62 8.98
N ASP A 17 -3.58 23.86 9.36
CA ASP A 17 -4.78 24.54 8.88
C ASP A 17 -4.66 24.77 7.36
N TRP A 18 -5.29 23.86 6.61
CA TRP A 18 -5.23 23.85 5.15
C TRP A 18 -5.91 25.06 4.49
N LYS A 19 -6.75 25.80 5.24
CA LYS A 19 -7.40 27.03 4.77
C LYS A 19 -6.48 28.23 4.84
N ASN A 20 -5.41 28.14 5.63
CA ASN A 20 -4.43 29.19 5.80
C ASN A 20 -3.03 28.75 5.33
N PRO A 21 -2.53 29.22 4.16
CA PRO A 21 -1.19 28.85 3.66
C PRO A 21 -0.05 29.21 4.62
N ASP A 22 -0.23 30.19 5.50
CA ASP A 22 0.80 30.58 6.48
C ASP A 22 1.03 29.49 7.54
N SER A 23 0.06 28.62 7.78
CA SER A 23 0.25 27.46 8.65
C SER A 23 1.36 26.52 8.18
N PHE A 24 1.68 26.52 6.89
CA PHE A 24 2.77 25.75 6.28
C PHE A 24 4.14 26.42 6.40
N LYS A 25 4.20 27.66 6.94
CA LYS A 25 5.45 28.45 7.09
C LYS A 25 6.08 28.33 8.47
N ILE A 26 5.46 27.62 9.42
CA ILE A 26 5.87 27.54 10.83
C ILE A 26 7.36 27.18 11.00
N PHE A 27 7.86 26.24 10.18
CA PHE A 27 9.27 25.80 10.23
C PHE A 27 10.15 26.43 9.16
N GLY A 28 9.63 27.40 8.39
CA GLY A 28 10.34 27.99 7.26
C GLY A 28 10.37 27.06 6.04
N LYS A 29 11.11 27.49 5.00
CA LYS A 29 11.29 26.71 3.76
C LYS A 29 12.28 25.56 4.00
N PRO A 30 11.92 24.29 3.73
CA PRO A 30 12.87 23.20 3.86
C PRO A 30 14.01 23.33 2.85
N ARG A 31 15.20 22.89 3.23
CA ARG A 31 16.37 22.87 2.32
C ARG A 31 16.22 21.86 1.20
N LEU A 32 15.65 20.68 1.49
CA LEU A 32 15.54 19.58 0.54
C LEU A 32 14.15 19.51 -0.08
N ALA A 33 13.13 19.16 0.69
CA ALA A 33 11.78 18.96 0.17
C ALA A 33 10.71 19.01 1.28
N PHE A 34 9.46 19.24 0.86
CA PHE A 34 8.28 18.83 1.61
C PHE A 34 7.93 17.37 1.25
N LEU A 35 7.70 16.55 2.27
CA LEU A 35 7.14 15.21 2.15
C LEU A 35 5.69 15.26 2.61
N VAL A 36 4.74 14.95 1.72
CA VAL A 36 3.32 15.19 1.98
C VAL A 36 2.55 13.87 1.90
N SER A 37 1.76 13.59 2.92
CA SER A 37 0.82 12.46 2.93
C SER A 37 -0.53 12.86 3.52
N SER A 38 -1.59 12.09 3.23
CA SER A 38 -2.91 12.24 3.86
C SER A 38 -2.96 11.71 5.31
N GLY A 39 -1.87 11.11 5.80
CA GLY A 39 -1.80 10.39 7.06
C GLY A 39 -2.00 8.87 6.90
N ALA A 40 -2.48 8.21 7.95
CA ALA A 40 -2.62 6.76 7.99
C ALA A 40 -3.72 6.20 7.08
N MET A 41 -4.65 7.04 6.64
CA MET A 41 -5.78 6.66 5.78
C MET A 41 -5.91 7.60 4.58
N ASP A 42 -6.59 7.13 3.56
CA ASP A 42 -7.11 7.96 2.48
C ASP A 42 -8.08 9.02 3.03
N SER A 43 -7.94 10.28 2.61
CA SER A 43 -8.72 11.39 3.15
C SER A 43 -10.21 11.24 2.87
N MET A 44 -10.58 10.75 1.68
CA MET A 44 -11.98 10.57 1.32
C MET A 44 -12.62 9.43 2.12
N VAL A 45 -11.90 8.31 2.32
CA VAL A 45 -12.35 7.20 3.18
C VAL A 45 -12.48 7.63 4.63
N SER A 46 -11.60 8.52 5.10
CA SER A 46 -11.68 9.07 6.46
C SER A 46 -12.88 10.02 6.64
N ASN A 47 -13.20 10.82 5.62
CA ASN A 47 -14.24 11.86 5.71
C ASN A 47 -15.64 11.35 5.38
N TYR A 48 -15.76 10.25 4.61
CA TYR A 48 -17.05 9.75 4.10
C TYR A 48 -17.28 8.28 4.41
N THR A 49 -18.53 7.89 4.53
CA THR A 49 -18.98 6.50 4.57
C THR A 49 -19.05 5.90 3.17
N ALA A 50 -19.20 4.57 3.07
CA ALA A 50 -19.43 3.89 1.80
C ALA A 50 -20.70 4.36 1.07
N ASN A 51 -21.68 4.89 1.79
CA ASN A 51 -22.90 5.49 1.20
C ASN A 51 -22.73 6.99 0.88
N ASN A 52 -21.51 7.45 0.71
CA ASN A 52 -21.17 8.83 0.37
C ASN A 52 -21.71 9.91 1.36
N LYS A 53 -21.93 9.50 2.62
CA LYS A 53 -22.36 10.42 3.68
C LYS A 53 -21.16 10.90 4.48
N PRO A 54 -21.05 12.21 4.80
CA PRO A 54 -20.00 12.70 5.68
C PRO A 54 -20.02 11.97 7.03
N ARG A 55 -18.85 11.56 7.52
CA ARG A 55 -18.73 11.00 8.86
C ARG A 55 -18.92 12.09 9.92
N SER A 56 -19.44 11.72 11.07
CA SER A 56 -19.62 12.62 12.23
C SER A 56 -18.31 12.89 12.95
N GLU A 57 -17.34 11.96 12.89
CA GLU A 57 -16.08 11.98 13.62
C GLU A 57 -14.92 11.58 12.71
N ASP A 58 -13.71 12.06 13.01
CA ASP A 58 -12.44 11.59 12.45
C ASP A 58 -11.54 11.08 13.60
N ALA A 59 -11.48 9.77 13.80
CA ALA A 59 -10.67 9.18 14.87
C ALA A 59 -9.16 9.50 14.78
N TYR A 60 -8.68 9.97 13.65
CA TYR A 60 -7.28 10.38 13.41
C TYR A 60 -7.07 11.88 13.57
N ALA A 61 -8.09 12.63 13.92
CA ALA A 61 -8.00 14.07 14.18
C ALA A 61 -7.98 14.38 15.68
N HIS A 62 -7.60 15.60 16.03
CA HIS A 62 -7.58 16.11 17.40
C HIS A 62 -8.96 15.99 18.06
N GLY A 63 -9.02 15.34 19.20
CA GLY A 63 -10.27 15.08 19.92
C GLY A 63 -11.29 14.24 19.16
N GLY A 64 -10.95 13.69 18.00
CA GLY A 64 -11.90 12.99 17.11
C GLY A 64 -12.78 13.94 16.28
N GLU A 65 -12.45 15.22 16.23
CA GLU A 65 -13.25 16.22 15.51
C GLU A 65 -13.07 16.10 14.00
N LYS A 66 -14.19 16.17 13.27
CA LYS A 66 -14.18 16.23 11.80
C LYS A 66 -13.73 17.61 11.29
N GLY A 67 -13.26 17.65 10.04
CA GLY A 67 -12.95 18.89 9.33
C GLY A 67 -11.51 19.39 9.46
N HIS A 68 -10.68 18.74 10.30
CA HIS A 68 -9.24 19.01 10.35
C HIS A 68 -8.52 18.50 9.11
N ARG A 69 -8.99 17.42 8.52
CA ARG A 69 -8.45 16.85 7.30
C ARG A 69 -9.28 17.30 6.11
N PRO A 70 -8.70 17.95 5.08
CA PRO A 70 -9.43 18.30 3.88
C PRO A 70 -9.78 17.10 3.03
N ASP A 71 -10.79 17.22 2.21
CA ASP A 71 -11.04 16.29 1.11
C ASP A 71 -9.85 16.32 0.14
N ARG A 72 -9.48 15.14 -0.37
CA ARG A 72 -8.32 14.99 -1.28
C ARG A 72 -7.09 15.68 -0.72
N ALA A 73 -6.73 15.30 0.52
CA ALA A 73 -5.77 16.01 1.35
C ALA A 73 -4.44 16.28 0.65
N LEU A 74 -3.91 15.34 -0.15
CA LEU A 74 -2.66 15.54 -0.87
C LEU A 74 -2.74 16.74 -1.83
N THR A 75 -3.79 16.81 -2.65
CA THR A 75 -3.96 17.92 -3.61
C THR A 75 -4.11 19.27 -2.88
N THR A 76 -4.88 19.27 -1.79
CA THR A 76 -5.10 20.48 -0.99
C THR A 76 -3.82 20.95 -0.30
N TYR A 77 -3.08 20.05 0.36
CA TYR A 77 -1.84 20.41 1.04
C TYR A 77 -0.75 20.85 0.06
N VAL A 78 -0.57 20.16 -1.07
CA VAL A 78 0.39 20.59 -2.09
C VAL A 78 0.03 21.96 -2.64
N GLY A 79 -1.27 22.22 -2.89
CA GLY A 79 -1.76 23.53 -3.32
C GLY A 79 -1.39 24.65 -2.32
N ALA A 80 -1.60 24.43 -1.02
CA ALA A 80 -1.25 25.38 0.04
C ALA A 80 0.27 25.60 0.14
N ILE A 81 1.07 24.52 0.05
CA ILE A 81 2.54 24.62 0.05
C ILE A 81 3.04 25.42 -1.17
N ARG A 82 2.47 25.21 -2.37
CA ARG A 82 2.83 25.98 -3.58
C ARG A 82 2.49 27.46 -3.45
N GLN A 83 1.42 27.81 -2.73
CA GLN A 83 1.09 29.20 -2.39
C GLN A 83 2.09 29.79 -1.38
N ALA A 84 2.45 29.02 -0.35
CA ALA A 84 3.39 29.46 0.67
C ALA A 84 4.83 29.60 0.13
N TYR A 85 5.26 28.66 -0.74
CA TYR A 85 6.64 28.58 -1.21
C TYR A 85 6.72 28.22 -2.69
N LYS A 86 7.09 29.18 -3.53
CA LYS A 86 7.38 28.94 -4.95
C LYS A 86 8.69 28.16 -5.12
N GLY A 87 8.73 27.21 -6.07
CA GLY A 87 9.96 26.52 -6.48
C GLY A 87 10.59 25.60 -5.42
N THR A 88 9.82 25.14 -4.43
CA THR A 88 10.28 24.11 -3.49
C THR A 88 9.99 22.72 -4.04
N ASN A 89 10.85 21.74 -3.72
CA ASN A 89 10.56 20.33 -4.03
C ASN A 89 9.40 19.84 -3.17
N ILE A 90 8.42 19.17 -3.79
CA ILE A 90 7.28 18.56 -3.10
C ILE A 90 7.15 17.12 -3.57
N ILE A 91 7.25 16.20 -2.62
CA ILE A 91 7.14 14.77 -2.84
C ILE A 91 5.92 14.28 -2.09
N ILE A 92 5.02 13.60 -2.81
CA ILE A 92 3.81 13.01 -2.21
C ILE A 92 3.98 11.51 -1.99
N GLY A 93 3.31 10.98 -0.98
CA GLY A 93 3.36 9.55 -0.66
C GLY A 93 2.20 9.09 0.23
N GLY A 94 2.30 7.85 0.69
CA GLY A 94 1.27 7.21 1.49
C GLY A 94 0.17 6.56 0.65
N ILE A 95 -0.85 6.02 1.31
CA ILE A 95 -1.89 5.21 0.65
C ILE A 95 -2.68 6.00 -0.39
N GLU A 96 -3.03 7.25 -0.11
CA GLU A 96 -3.78 8.11 -1.03
C GLU A 96 -3.00 8.35 -2.34
N ALA A 97 -1.69 8.60 -2.25
CA ALA A 97 -0.81 8.72 -3.42
C ALA A 97 -0.70 7.40 -4.18
N SER A 98 -0.47 6.30 -3.48
CA SER A 98 -0.29 4.98 -4.08
C SER A 98 -1.50 4.54 -4.90
N LEU A 99 -2.71 4.77 -4.38
CA LEU A 99 -3.95 4.37 -5.06
C LEU A 99 -4.32 5.26 -6.24
N ARG A 100 -3.78 6.48 -6.30
CA ARG A 100 -4.12 7.50 -7.32
C ARG A 100 -2.94 7.87 -8.21
N ARG A 101 -1.92 7.00 -8.31
CA ARG A 101 -0.68 7.27 -9.06
C ARG A 101 -0.87 7.35 -10.57
N PHE A 102 -1.91 6.68 -11.09
CA PHE A 102 -2.38 6.77 -12.46
C PHE A 102 -3.82 7.29 -12.54
N SER A 103 -4.41 7.27 -13.70
CA SER A 103 -5.84 7.51 -13.87
C SER A 103 -6.64 6.57 -12.99
N HIS A 104 -7.55 7.12 -12.20
CA HIS A 104 -8.28 6.37 -11.18
C HIS A 104 -9.75 6.80 -11.12
N TYR A 105 -10.62 5.85 -10.83
CA TYR A 105 -12.01 6.12 -10.57
C TYR A 105 -12.21 6.76 -9.21
N ASP A 106 -12.73 7.98 -9.19
CA ASP A 106 -13.10 8.69 -7.97
C ASP A 106 -14.58 8.43 -7.65
N TYR A 107 -14.82 7.52 -6.73
CA TYR A 107 -16.13 7.08 -6.30
C TYR A 107 -17.04 8.24 -5.88
N TRP A 108 -16.50 9.24 -5.19
CA TRP A 108 -17.27 10.37 -4.66
C TRP A 108 -17.76 11.35 -5.72
N SER A 109 -17.00 11.54 -6.78
CA SER A 109 -17.42 12.37 -7.93
C SER A 109 -17.98 11.56 -9.10
N ASN A 110 -17.96 10.21 -9.00
CA ASN A 110 -18.39 9.30 -10.06
C ASN A 110 -17.70 9.59 -11.41
N THR A 111 -16.42 9.88 -11.38
CA THR A 111 -15.61 10.22 -12.57
C THR A 111 -14.25 9.58 -12.51
N VAL A 112 -13.63 9.34 -13.66
CA VAL A 112 -12.21 9.00 -13.74
C VAL A 112 -11.40 10.30 -13.68
N LYS A 113 -10.43 10.35 -12.76
CA LYS A 113 -9.51 11.48 -12.57
C LYS A 113 -8.12 11.11 -13.06
N ARG A 114 -7.33 12.12 -13.39
CA ARG A 114 -5.91 11.98 -13.76
C ARG A 114 -5.07 11.51 -12.59
N SER A 115 -3.85 11.10 -12.87
CA SER A 115 -2.83 10.88 -11.84
C SER A 115 -2.79 12.02 -10.83
N ILE A 116 -2.79 11.67 -9.54
CA ILE A 116 -2.67 12.64 -8.44
C ILE A 116 -1.35 13.42 -8.50
N LEU A 117 -0.29 12.85 -9.11
CA LEU A 117 0.97 13.53 -9.31
C LEU A 117 0.80 14.77 -10.20
N LEU A 118 -0.02 14.66 -11.25
CA LEU A 118 -0.34 15.77 -12.14
C LEU A 118 -1.34 16.75 -11.52
N ASP A 119 -2.40 16.22 -10.89
CA ASP A 119 -3.48 17.04 -10.33
C ASP A 119 -3.01 17.85 -9.10
N SER A 120 -2.15 17.29 -8.26
CA SER A 120 -1.57 18.00 -7.12
C SER A 120 -0.45 18.97 -7.51
N LYS A 121 0.16 18.80 -8.69
CA LYS A 121 1.37 19.53 -9.12
C LYS A 121 2.58 19.24 -8.21
N ALA A 122 2.65 18.06 -7.60
CA ALA A 122 3.85 17.59 -6.92
C ALA A 122 4.97 17.27 -7.91
N ASP A 123 6.20 17.16 -7.45
CA ASP A 123 7.36 16.95 -8.31
C ASP A 123 7.70 15.47 -8.48
N LEU A 124 7.40 14.65 -7.46
CA LEU A 124 7.66 13.21 -7.42
C LEU A 124 6.61 12.54 -6.52
N LEU A 125 6.31 11.28 -6.81
CA LEU A 125 5.41 10.45 -5.99
C LEU A 125 6.15 9.19 -5.55
N ILE A 126 6.09 8.88 -4.25
CA ILE A 126 6.53 7.61 -3.68
C ILE A 126 5.29 6.76 -3.44
N TYR A 127 5.25 5.55 -4.00
CA TYR A 127 4.17 4.61 -3.75
C TYR A 127 4.68 3.35 -3.03
N GLY A 128 3.76 2.64 -2.41
CA GLY A 128 4.10 1.43 -1.67
C GLY A 128 4.85 1.70 -0.37
N MET A 129 5.69 0.76 0.03
CA MET A 129 6.53 0.85 1.22
C MET A 129 7.79 1.65 0.88
N GLY A 130 7.83 2.89 1.34
CA GLY A 130 8.76 3.91 0.86
C GLY A 130 10.11 3.99 1.57
N GLU A 131 10.46 3.06 2.46
CA GLU A 131 11.65 3.19 3.31
C GLU A 131 12.95 3.29 2.49
N ARG A 132 13.14 2.42 1.50
CA ARG A 132 14.34 2.47 0.63
C ARG A 132 14.31 3.70 -0.27
N ALA A 133 13.15 3.96 -0.90
CA ALA A 133 12.98 5.06 -1.82
C ALA A 133 13.26 6.42 -1.17
N ILE A 134 12.75 6.65 0.05
CA ILE A 134 12.92 7.97 0.70
C ILE A 134 14.36 8.27 1.07
N ILE A 135 15.16 7.26 1.44
CA ILE A 135 16.59 7.45 1.73
C ILE A 135 17.36 7.76 0.45
N GLU A 136 17.10 7.01 -0.62
CA GLU A 136 17.75 7.23 -1.91
C GLU A 136 17.42 8.63 -2.46
N ILE A 137 16.15 9.01 -2.43
CA ILE A 137 15.70 10.35 -2.83
C ILE A 137 16.35 11.43 -1.98
N ALA A 138 16.39 11.26 -0.66
CA ALA A 138 16.99 12.26 0.24
C ALA A 138 18.47 12.47 -0.04
N ASN A 139 19.21 11.39 -0.36
CA ASN A 139 20.62 11.49 -0.76
C ASN A 139 20.75 12.23 -2.11
N GLN A 140 19.96 11.87 -3.13
CA GLN A 140 20.01 12.56 -4.43
C GLN A 140 19.65 14.06 -4.32
N LEU A 141 18.69 14.42 -3.46
CA LEU A 141 18.38 15.83 -3.15
C LEU A 141 19.52 16.53 -2.42
N LYS A 142 20.19 15.84 -1.48
CA LYS A 142 21.37 16.36 -0.77
C LYS A 142 22.53 16.63 -1.74
N ASP A 143 22.66 15.80 -2.77
CA ASP A 143 23.66 15.93 -3.83
C ASP A 143 23.31 17.01 -4.88
N GLY A 144 22.21 17.75 -4.67
CA GLY A 144 21.83 18.92 -5.46
C GLY A 144 20.84 18.66 -6.58
N LYS A 145 20.35 17.43 -6.79
CA LYS A 145 19.29 17.17 -7.76
C LYS A 145 17.96 17.77 -7.26
N SER A 146 17.14 18.25 -8.18
CA SER A 146 15.74 18.55 -7.88
C SER A 146 14.91 17.27 -7.88
N ALA A 147 13.76 17.29 -7.18
CA ALA A 147 12.86 16.13 -7.16
C ALA A 147 12.35 15.72 -8.56
N ARG A 148 12.27 16.65 -9.53
CA ARG A 148 11.89 16.39 -10.93
C ARG A 148 12.95 15.66 -11.73
N GLU A 149 14.21 15.76 -11.34
CA GLU A 149 15.34 15.08 -12.01
C GLU A 149 15.53 13.66 -11.49
N ILE A 150 14.90 13.29 -10.37
CA ILE A 150 14.98 11.96 -9.78
C ILE A 150 14.00 11.04 -10.52
N ARG A 151 14.53 10.19 -11.43
CA ARG A 151 13.74 9.32 -12.31
C ARG A 151 14.08 7.84 -12.19
N ASN A 152 15.12 7.49 -11.45
CA ASN A 152 15.71 6.15 -11.40
C ASN A 152 15.53 5.43 -10.06
N VAL A 153 14.58 5.88 -9.22
CA VAL A 153 14.34 5.28 -7.90
C VAL A 153 13.13 4.34 -7.98
N ARG A 154 13.31 3.10 -7.53
CA ARG A 154 12.21 2.13 -7.43
C ARG A 154 11.15 2.60 -6.43
N GLY A 155 9.88 2.25 -6.69
CA GLY A 155 8.77 2.67 -5.83
C GLY A 155 8.37 4.13 -6.03
N THR A 156 8.70 4.72 -7.18
CA THR A 156 8.34 6.11 -7.49
C THR A 156 7.55 6.24 -8.79
N CYS A 157 6.79 7.34 -8.89
CA CYS A 157 6.23 7.82 -10.14
C CYS A 157 6.71 9.24 -10.38
N TRP A 158 7.12 9.51 -11.60
CA TRP A 158 7.55 10.81 -12.10
C TRP A 158 6.81 11.16 -13.40
N TYR A 159 6.94 12.37 -13.90
CA TYR A 159 6.29 12.77 -15.14
C TYR A 159 7.19 13.62 -16.01
N THR A 160 6.89 13.61 -17.32
CA THR A 160 7.55 14.46 -18.33
C THR A 160 6.55 14.93 -19.38
N GLY A 161 6.83 16.09 -20.00
CA GLY A 161 6.14 16.56 -21.20
C GLY A 161 6.96 16.31 -22.48
N LYS A 162 8.07 15.57 -22.42
CA LYS A 162 8.97 15.34 -23.55
C LYS A 162 8.92 13.87 -23.96
N GLU A 163 8.49 13.61 -25.20
CA GLU A 163 8.56 12.26 -25.78
C GLU A 163 10.00 11.75 -25.88
N SER A 164 10.97 12.64 -26.08
CA SER A 164 12.39 12.29 -26.08
C SER A 164 12.87 11.68 -24.76
N ASP A 165 12.29 12.06 -23.62
CA ASP A 165 12.64 11.47 -22.32
C ASP A 165 12.16 10.01 -22.24
N ILE A 166 10.99 9.72 -22.82
CA ILE A 166 10.44 8.36 -22.90
C ILE A 166 11.29 7.52 -23.85
N ALA A 167 11.60 8.05 -25.02
CA ALA A 167 12.47 7.38 -25.99
C ALA A 167 13.89 7.11 -25.43
N ALA A 168 14.47 8.06 -24.71
CA ALA A 168 15.75 7.88 -24.07
C ALA A 168 15.72 6.78 -22.98
N LEU A 169 14.64 6.75 -22.16
CA LEU A 169 14.42 5.71 -21.18
C LEU A 169 14.34 4.33 -21.83
N GLN A 170 13.61 4.21 -22.92
CA GLN A 170 13.43 2.98 -23.68
C GLN A 170 14.75 2.49 -24.30
N ASN A 171 15.53 3.39 -24.89
CA ASN A 171 16.81 3.07 -25.52
C ASN A 171 17.89 2.68 -24.51
N SER A 172 17.84 3.21 -23.28
CA SER A 172 18.83 2.92 -22.25
C SER A 172 18.80 1.48 -21.72
N THR A 173 17.70 0.76 -21.95
CA THR A 173 17.49 -0.60 -21.44
C THR A 173 17.59 -1.69 -22.50
N ASN A 174 17.93 -1.37 -23.75
CA ASN A 174 18.02 -2.33 -24.88
C ASN A 174 16.76 -3.20 -25.08
N MET A 175 15.57 -2.66 -24.84
CA MET A 175 14.34 -3.44 -24.88
C MET A 175 13.54 -3.21 -26.18
N SER A 176 13.20 -4.33 -26.82
CA SER A 176 12.14 -4.38 -27.79
C SER A 176 10.78 -4.31 -27.08
N PHE A 177 9.89 -3.44 -27.54
CA PHE A 177 8.52 -3.39 -27.05
C PHE A 177 7.77 -4.69 -27.39
N PRO A 178 7.03 -5.28 -26.47
CA PRO A 178 5.94 -6.14 -26.90
C PRO A 178 4.94 -5.25 -27.61
N ASP A 179 4.65 -5.60 -28.87
CA ASP A 179 3.58 -4.98 -29.63
C ASP A 179 2.28 -5.19 -28.83
N THR A 180 1.73 -4.11 -28.26
CA THR A 180 0.50 -4.18 -27.47
C THR A 180 -0.70 -4.66 -28.28
N ALA A 181 -0.56 -4.72 -29.65
CA ALA A 181 -1.53 -5.30 -30.56
C ALA A 181 -1.62 -6.85 -30.45
N ASN A 182 -0.59 -7.51 -29.93
CA ASN A 182 -0.55 -8.99 -29.80
C ASN A 182 -0.97 -9.52 -28.43
N LEU A 183 -1.30 -8.66 -27.47
CA LEU A 183 -2.02 -9.08 -26.29
C LEU A 183 -3.47 -9.39 -26.71
N SER A 184 -3.76 -10.66 -26.99
CA SER A 184 -5.12 -11.13 -27.22
C SER A 184 -5.91 -10.97 -25.92
N PHE A 185 -6.61 -9.85 -25.81
CA PHE A 185 -7.55 -9.65 -24.73
C PHE A 185 -8.86 -10.38 -25.03
N PRO A 186 -9.53 -10.94 -24.03
CA PRO A 186 -10.85 -11.49 -24.23
C PRO A 186 -11.75 -10.42 -24.84
N THR A 187 -12.49 -10.80 -25.86
CA THR A 187 -13.52 -9.94 -26.46
C THR A 187 -14.54 -9.58 -25.40
N SER A 188 -15.33 -8.51 -25.61
CA SER A 188 -16.30 -8.00 -24.64
C SER A 188 -17.32 -9.04 -24.09
N THR A 189 -17.38 -10.21 -24.71
CA THR A 189 -18.18 -11.38 -24.30
C THR A 189 -17.50 -12.25 -23.26
N ASP A 190 -16.16 -12.11 -23.05
CA ASP A 190 -15.36 -13.02 -22.20
C ASP A 190 -14.97 -12.41 -20.84
N LEU A 191 -15.37 -11.16 -20.57
CA LEU A 191 -15.09 -10.48 -19.31
C LEU A 191 -16.22 -10.71 -18.31
N SER A 192 -16.19 -11.82 -17.59
CA SER A 192 -16.99 -11.98 -16.38
C SER A 192 -16.27 -11.29 -15.22
N PHE A 193 -16.77 -10.12 -14.82
CA PHE A 193 -16.32 -9.49 -13.57
C PHE A 193 -17.02 -10.18 -12.39
N PRO A 194 -16.30 -10.60 -11.34
CA PRO A 194 -16.92 -11.26 -10.19
C PRO A 194 -17.70 -10.32 -9.26
N TYR A 195 -18.03 -9.11 -9.69
CA TYR A 195 -18.75 -8.15 -8.85
C TYR A 195 -19.91 -7.50 -9.60
N SER A 196 -21.14 -7.89 -9.26
CA SER A 196 -22.32 -7.11 -9.58
C SER A 196 -22.44 -5.94 -8.59
N THR A 197 -22.31 -4.71 -9.07
CA THR A 197 -22.90 -3.58 -8.39
C THR A 197 -24.42 -3.78 -8.39
N ARG A 198 -25.03 -3.79 -7.20
CA ARG A 198 -26.49 -3.82 -7.05
C ARG A 198 -27.09 -2.58 -7.71
N GLU A 199 -27.52 -2.75 -8.93
CA GLU A 199 -28.71 -2.11 -9.51
C GLU A 199 -28.96 -2.75 -10.86
N SER A 200 -30.07 -3.48 -10.93
CA SER A 200 -30.80 -3.97 -12.08
C SER A 200 -30.04 -4.03 -13.43
N CYS A 201 -29.34 -5.11 -13.68
CA CYS A 201 -29.08 -5.60 -15.02
C CYS A 201 -29.56 -7.04 -15.10
N GLU A 202 -30.44 -7.31 -16.05
CA GLU A 202 -30.94 -8.62 -16.37
C GLU A 202 -29.80 -9.59 -16.63
N HIS A 203 -29.91 -10.79 -16.05
CA HIS A 203 -28.95 -11.87 -16.15
C HIS A 203 -28.63 -12.22 -17.61
N LYS A 204 -27.38 -11.98 -18.02
CA LYS A 204 -26.77 -12.71 -19.10
C LYS A 204 -25.55 -13.43 -18.51
N ASP A 205 -25.62 -14.77 -18.51
CA ASP A 205 -24.53 -15.63 -18.11
C ASP A 205 -23.33 -15.43 -19.02
N TYR A 206 -22.25 -14.88 -18.46
CA TYR A 206 -20.94 -14.86 -19.12
C TYR A 206 -20.05 -15.91 -18.49
N ARG A 207 -19.86 -17.04 -19.20
CA ARG A 207 -18.87 -18.06 -18.84
C ARG A 207 -17.55 -17.71 -19.52
N VAL A 208 -16.48 -17.67 -18.75
CA VAL A 208 -15.11 -17.64 -19.27
C VAL A 208 -14.70 -19.07 -19.61
N ASP A 209 -14.39 -19.29 -20.86
CA ASP A 209 -13.87 -20.58 -21.33
C ASP A 209 -12.39 -20.72 -20.89
N PRO A 210 -11.99 -21.82 -20.22
CA PRO A 210 -10.62 -22.00 -19.73
C PRO A 210 -9.75 -22.63 -20.82
N LEU A 211 -9.51 -21.95 -21.92
CA LEU A 211 -8.63 -22.41 -22.99
C LEU A 211 -7.34 -21.61 -23.08
N ILE A 212 -6.51 -21.66 -22.05
CA ILE A 212 -5.05 -21.62 -22.20
C ILE A 212 -4.50 -22.64 -21.21
N LYS A 213 -4.10 -23.80 -21.74
CA LYS A 213 -3.30 -24.75 -20.98
C LYS A 213 -1.94 -24.13 -20.67
N PRO A 214 -1.47 -24.19 -19.41
CA PRO A 214 -0.08 -23.85 -19.13
C PRO A 214 0.80 -24.93 -19.75
N GLU A 215 1.68 -24.57 -20.64
CA GLU A 215 2.80 -25.44 -20.99
C GLU A 215 3.70 -25.55 -19.75
N ASP A 216 4.13 -26.79 -19.46
CA ASP A 216 5.03 -27.14 -18.38
C ASP A 216 6.44 -26.61 -18.71
N ASP A 217 6.77 -25.42 -18.26
CA ASP A 217 8.16 -24.92 -18.29
C ASP A 217 8.91 -25.42 -17.05
N ASN A 218 9.39 -26.66 -17.13
CA ASN A 218 10.46 -27.19 -16.30
C ASN A 218 11.78 -27.07 -17.09
N GLU A 219 12.32 -25.89 -17.19
CA GLU A 219 13.74 -25.70 -17.47
C GLU A 219 14.41 -24.99 -16.29
N LEU A 220 15.23 -25.77 -15.60
CA LEU A 220 16.21 -25.29 -14.63
C LEU A 220 17.24 -24.43 -15.38
N LEU A 221 17.16 -23.13 -15.19
CA LEU A 221 18.20 -22.21 -15.70
C LEU A 221 19.36 -22.13 -14.71
N ASP A 222 20.53 -22.44 -15.23
CA ASP A 222 21.83 -22.33 -14.58
C ASP A 222 22.08 -20.93 -14.00
N SER A 223 22.67 -20.94 -12.82
CA SER A 223 23.13 -19.76 -12.10
C SER A 223 24.39 -19.19 -12.74
N ASP A 224 24.26 -18.10 -13.47
CA ASP A 224 25.37 -17.16 -13.65
C ASP A 224 24.92 -15.74 -13.40
N ASN A 225 25.63 -15.08 -12.50
CA ASN A 225 25.45 -13.73 -12.01
C ASN A 225 25.51 -12.69 -13.14
N ASP A 226 24.69 -11.64 -13.01
CA ASP A 226 24.59 -10.40 -13.79
C ASP A 226 23.46 -10.33 -14.85
N THR A 227 22.27 -10.80 -14.52
CA THR A 227 21.09 -10.34 -15.23
C THR A 227 20.36 -9.29 -14.40
N PHE A 228 20.76 -8.04 -14.52
CA PHE A 228 19.79 -6.95 -14.31
C PHE A 228 18.63 -7.20 -15.26
N ASP A 229 17.55 -7.71 -14.70
CA ASP A 229 16.29 -8.01 -15.38
C ASP A 229 15.96 -6.89 -16.36
N LYS A 230 15.91 -7.21 -17.66
CA LYS A 230 15.46 -6.29 -18.71
C LYS A 230 13.99 -5.99 -18.48
N LYS A 231 13.68 -4.92 -17.73
CA LYS A 231 12.30 -4.49 -17.49
C LYS A 231 11.67 -4.02 -18.79
N GLN A 232 10.44 -4.45 -19.05
CA GLN A 232 9.67 -4.02 -20.19
C GLN A 232 9.00 -2.67 -19.91
N PHE A 233 8.66 -1.97 -21.01
CA PHE A 233 7.88 -0.74 -20.94
C PHE A 233 6.46 -1.04 -21.41
N ILE A 234 5.50 -0.89 -20.52
CA ILE A 234 4.09 -1.15 -20.83
C ILE A 234 3.35 0.18 -20.86
N HIS A 235 2.78 0.49 -22.01
CA HIS A 235 1.89 1.63 -22.14
C HIS A 235 0.49 1.26 -21.70
N LEU A 236 0.00 1.97 -20.69
CA LEU A 236 -1.40 1.92 -20.26
C LEU A 236 -2.29 2.67 -21.24
N PRO A 237 -3.57 2.34 -21.35
CA PRO A 237 -4.55 3.23 -21.96
C PRO A 237 -4.42 4.63 -21.41
N SER A 238 -4.45 5.64 -22.29
CA SER A 238 -4.30 7.05 -21.91
C SER A 238 -5.48 7.53 -21.05
N PHE A 239 -5.27 8.62 -20.30
CA PHE A 239 -6.36 9.26 -19.58
C PHE A 239 -7.53 9.62 -20.50
N GLU A 240 -7.27 10.11 -21.70
CA GLU A 240 -8.27 10.48 -22.70
C GLU A 240 -9.16 9.30 -23.11
N GLU A 241 -8.58 8.10 -23.14
CA GLU A 241 -9.30 6.88 -23.50
C GLU A 241 -10.15 6.33 -22.36
N VAL A 242 -9.76 6.58 -21.10
CA VAL A 242 -10.44 6.00 -19.92
C VAL A 242 -11.40 6.98 -19.21
N LYS A 243 -11.31 8.27 -19.48
CA LYS A 243 -12.03 9.32 -18.75
C LYS A 243 -13.54 9.35 -18.97
N ASN A 244 -14.02 8.82 -20.09
CA ASN A 244 -15.41 8.88 -20.49
C ASN A 244 -16.22 7.73 -19.86
N ASN A 245 -17.53 7.88 -19.84
CA ASN A 245 -18.46 6.85 -19.30
C ASN A 245 -18.99 5.90 -20.39
N SER A 246 -18.29 5.79 -21.55
CA SER A 246 -18.68 4.86 -22.62
C SER A 246 -18.26 3.42 -22.27
N PRO A 247 -18.89 2.40 -22.86
CA PRO A 247 -18.48 1.01 -22.70
C PRO A 247 -17.01 0.78 -23.05
N GLU A 248 -16.49 1.37 -24.12
CA GLU A 248 -15.09 1.24 -24.54
C GLU A 248 -14.16 1.85 -23.50
N SER A 249 -14.48 3.04 -22.96
CA SER A 249 -13.65 3.67 -21.92
C SER A 249 -13.63 2.83 -20.64
N LYS A 250 -14.73 2.21 -20.26
CA LYS A 250 -14.79 1.30 -19.11
C LYS A 250 -13.95 0.04 -19.32
N GLN A 251 -13.97 -0.54 -20.52
CA GLN A 251 -13.10 -1.68 -20.88
C GLN A 251 -11.63 -1.29 -20.81
N LYS A 252 -11.25 -0.15 -21.39
CA LYS A 252 -9.89 0.36 -21.32
C LYS A 252 -9.45 0.68 -19.89
N TYR A 253 -10.35 1.20 -19.07
CA TYR A 253 -10.07 1.41 -17.65
C TYR A 253 -9.82 0.09 -16.92
N ALA A 254 -10.67 -0.92 -17.16
CA ALA A 254 -10.49 -2.26 -16.60
C ALA A 254 -9.16 -2.89 -17.02
N LEU A 255 -8.77 -2.73 -18.31
CA LEU A 255 -7.48 -3.16 -18.81
C LEU A 255 -6.32 -2.45 -18.09
N SER A 256 -6.39 -1.12 -17.97
CA SER A 256 -5.39 -0.34 -17.23
C SER A 256 -5.23 -0.84 -15.80
N TYR A 257 -6.36 -1.13 -15.12
CA TYR A 257 -6.35 -1.67 -13.77
C TYR A 257 -5.68 -3.06 -13.70
N LEU A 258 -6.04 -3.97 -14.60
CA LEU A 258 -5.46 -5.31 -14.68
C LEU A 258 -3.94 -5.27 -14.88
N ILE A 259 -3.46 -4.43 -15.79
CA ILE A 259 -2.02 -4.25 -16.03
C ILE A 259 -1.33 -3.73 -14.75
N GLN A 260 -1.93 -2.78 -14.06
CA GLN A 260 -1.39 -2.26 -12.80
C GLN A 260 -1.34 -3.34 -11.72
N GLU A 261 -2.37 -4.18 -11.61
CA GLU A 261 -2.43 -5.29 -10.65
C GLU A 261 -1.31 -6.31 -10.91
N GLN A 262 -1.11 -6.69 -12.16
CA GLN A 262 -0.06 -7.62 -12.59
C GLN A 262 1.36 -7.08 -12.36
N ASN A 263 1.51 -5.78 -12.08
CA ASN A 263 2.79 -5.10 -11.87
C ASN A 263 2.94 -4.54 -10.44
N THR A 264 2.46 -5.29 -9.45
CA THR A 264 2.55 -4.95 -8.02
C THR A 264 3.72 -5.62 -7.30
N ASP A 265 4.39 -6.60 -7.92
CA ASP A 265 5.52 -7.30 -7.31
C ASP A 265 6.87 -6.70 -7.73
N ALA A 266 7.78 -6.54 -6.76
CA ALA A 266 9.05 -5.87 -7.00
C ALA A 266 10.00 -6.64 -7.93
N ILE A 267 9.91 -7.97 -7.98
CA ILE A 267 10.81 -8.80 -8.78
C ILE A 267 10.40 -8.73 -10.25
N ASN A 268 9.13 -8.96 -10.57
CA ASN A 268 8.69 -9.16 -11.95
C ASN A 268 7.82 -8.01 -12.52
N ALA A 269 7.62 -6.91 -11.78
CA ALA A 269 6.93 -5.74 -12.32
C ALA A 269 7.76 -5.02 -13.38
N ASP A 270 7.07 -4.52 -14.38
CA ASP A 270 7.60 -3.72 -15.46
C ASP A 270 7.45 -2.22 -15.20
N ILE A 271 7.98 -1.39 -16.10
CA ILE A 271 7.81 0.06 -16.08
C ILE A 271 6.49 0.40 -16.77
N LEU A 272 5.59 1.09 -16.07
CA LEU A 272 4.29 1.46 -16.63
C LEU A 272 4.29 2.94 -17.05
N ILE A 273 3.70 3.23 -18.20
CA ILE A 273 3.63 4.59 -18.76
C ILE A 273 2.18 4.90 -19.12
N GLU A 274 1.64 5.99 -18.58
CA GLU A 274 0.32 6.52 -18.92
C GLU A 274 0.45 7.90 -19.57
N LYS A 275 -0.13 8.08 -20.74
CA LYS A 275 -0.24 9.38 -21.40
C LYS A 275 -1.45 10.15 -20.85
N THR A 276 -1.25 11.42 -20.52
CA THR A 276 -2.29 12.36 -20.09
C THR A 276 -2.05 13.71 -20.75
N ASP A 277 -2.93 14.12 -21.65
CA ASP A 277 -2.73 15.29 -22.51
C ASP A 277 -1.36 15.18 -23.26
N SER A 278 -0.48 16.18 -23.09
CA SER A 278 0.88 16.22 -23.64
C SER A 278 1.94 15.65 -22.67
N ARG A 279 1.53 15.01 -21.57
CA ARG A 279 2.44 14.52 -20.52
C ARG A 279 2.38 13.03 -20.39
N PHE A 280 3.45 12.45 -19.88
CA PHE A 280 3.57 11.04 -19.56
C PHE A 280 3.84 10.89 -18.06
N VAL A 281 3.06 10.07 -17.41
CA VAL A 281 3.33 9.60 -16.03
C VAL A 281 4.01 8.25 -16.14
N VAL A 282 5.17 8.12 -15.54
CA VAL A 282 5.99 6.91 -15.55
C VAL A 282 6.06 6.35 -14.15
N GLN A 283 5.70 5.08 -13.99
CA GLN A 283 5.88 4.33 -12.76
C GLN A 283 7.10 3.44 -12.89
N ASN A 284 8.09 3.65 -12.05
CA ASN A 284 9.20 2.71 -11.86
C ASN A 284 8.69 1.44 -11.15
N PRO A 285 9.37 0.28 -11.29
CA PRO A 285 8.99 -0.92 -10.56
C PRO A 285 8.91 -0.69 -9.04
N PRO A 286 8.09 -1.45 -8.30
CA PRO A 286 7.97 -1.32 -6.85
C PRO A 286 9.34 -1.43 -6.15
N ALA A 287 9.47 -0.79 -4.98
CA ALA A 287 10.65 -0.96 -4.14
C ALA A 287 10.81 -2.42 -3.72
N MET A 288 12.06 -2.91 -3.67
CA MET A 288 12.33 -4.26 -3.18
C MET A 288 11.84 -4.43 -1.74
N PRO A 289 11.22 -5.58 -1.41
CA PRO A 289 10.79 -5.87 -0.05
C PRO A 289 11.96 -5.76 0.93
N LEU A 290 11.65 -5.33 2.14
CA LEU A 290 12.64 -5.31 3.22
C LEU A 290 12.91 -6.74 3.71
N SER A 291 14.18 -7.06 4.00
CA SER A 291 14.51 -8.28 4.72
C SER A 291 14.01 -8.23 6.17
N THR A 292 14.02 -9.37 6.85
CA THR A 292 13.67 -9.44 8.28
C THR A 292 14.59 -8.53 9.12
N GLU A 293 15.88 -8.51 8.81
CA GLU A 293 16.89 -7.69 9.51
C GLU A 293 16.64 -6.18 9.29
N GLU A 294 16.28 -5.79 8.08
CA GLU A 294 15.92 -4.40 7.77
C GLU A 294 14.61 -4.00 8.46
N MET A 295 13.60 -4.87 8.44
CA MET A 295 12.35 -4.66 9.18
C MET A 295 12.64 -4.47 10.67
N ASP A 296 13.42 -5.35 11.28
CA ASP A 296 13.78 -5.28 12.70
C ASP A 296 14.53 -3.98 13.02
N LYS A 297 15.46 -3.56 12.17
CA LYS A 297 16.18 -2.30 12.28
C LYS A 297 15.25 -1.08 12.29
N ILE A 298 14.30 -1.04 11.34
CA ILE A 298 13.33 0.05 11.24
C ILE A 298 12.43 0.10 12.48
N TYR A 299 11.95 -1.04 12.94
CA TYR A 299 11.09 -1.10 14.13
C TYR A 299 11.84 -0.92 15.46
N SER A 300 13.17 -1.11 15.48
CA SER A 300 13.99 -0.81 16.66
C SER A 300 14.22 0.69 16.87
N LEU A 301 14.04 1.52 15.84
CA LEU A 301 14.17 2.98 15.94
C LEU A 301 13.21 3.52 17.01
N PRO A 302 13.70 4.40 17.90
CA PRO A 302 12.91 4.89 19.02
C PRO A 302 11.66 5.63 18.56
N PHE A 303 10.52 5.36 19.19
CA PHE A 303 9.27 6.08 18.99
C PHE A 303 8.48 6.13 20.31
N THR A 304 7.72 7.21 20.48
CA THR A 304 7.12 7.57 21.76
C THR A 304 5.84 6.82 22.08
N ARG A 305 5.17 6.20 21.10
CA ARG A 305 3.81 5.64 21.20
C ARG A 305 2.78 6.66 21.71
N LYS A 306 3.00 7.93 21.36
CA LYS A 306 2.14 9.05 21.73
C LYS A 306 1.81 9.86 20.49
N TRP A 307 0.73 10.60 20.57
CA TRP A 307 0.42 11.64 19.59
C TRP A 307 1.40 12.81 19.69
N HIS A 308 1.37 13.71 18.70
CA HIS A 308 2.16 14.93 18.73
C HIS A 308 1.73 15.83 19.91
N PRO A 309 2.64 16.46 20.67
CA PRO A 309 2.31 17.25 21.87
C PRO A 309 1.28 18.38 21.65
N MET A 310 1.15 18.88 20.41
CA MET A 310 0.11 19.89 20.11
C MET A 310 -1.31 19.40 20.43
N TYR A 311 -1.55 18.09 20.47
CA TYR A 311 -2.85 17.47 20.76
C TYR A 311 -3.09 17.19 22.24
N ASP A 312 -2.17 17.58 23.14
CA ASP A 312 -2.37 17.50 24.60
C ASP A 312 -3.41 18.51 25.08
N LYS A 313 -3.58 19.61 24.33
CA LYS A 313 -4.62 20.62 24.60
C LYS A 313 -6.01 20.03 24.34
N LEU A 314 -7.03 20.62 24.96
CA LEU A 314 -8.41 20.25 24.65
C LEU A 314 -8.81 20.75 23.26
N ALA A 315 -9.48 19.91 22.49
CA ALA A 315 -10.17 20.29 21.28
C ALA A 315 -11.47 21.06 21.59
N ALA A 316 -12.16 21.58 20.59
CA ALA A 316 -13.38 22.33 20.79
C ALA A 316 -14.49 21.51 21.48
N ASN A 317 -14.50 20.19 21.26
CA ASN A 317 -15.41 19.24 21.92
C ASN A 317 -15.00 18.84 23.36
N GLY A 318 -13.97 19.46 23.93
CA GLY A 318 -13.47 19.19 25.27
C GLY A 318 -12.66 17.88 25.43
N LYS A 319 -12.32 17.20 24.32
CA LYS A 319 -11.48 15.99 24.32
C LYS A 319 -10.06 16.34 23.89
N SER A 320 -9.07 15.64 24.40
CA SER A 320 -7.67 15.77 23.96
C SER A 320 -7.20 14.54 23.20
N GLY A 321 -6.06 14.67 22.51
CA GLY A 321 -5.38 13.57 21.87
C GLY A 321 -6.00 13.12 20.55
N ILE A 322 -5.56 11.94 20.11
CA ILE A 322 -5.99 11.28 18.86
C ILE A 322 -6.64 9.95 19.22
N PRO A 323 -7.97 9.80 19.08
CA PRO A 323 -8.70 8.60 19.51
C PRO A 323 -8.16 7.29 18.93
N ALA A 324 -7.77 7.29 17.65
CA ALA A 324 -7.22 6.10 16.99
C ALA A 324 -5.97 5.53 17.65
N LEU A 325 -5.22 6.33 18.41
CA LEU A 325 -4.03 5.84 19.10
C LEU A 325 -4.36 4.78 20.15
N SER A 326 -5.52 4.87 20.81
CA SER A 326 -5.94 3.90 21.82
C SER A 326 -5.99 2.47 21.29
N GLU A 327 -6.33 2.30 19.99
CA GLU A 327 -6.44 0.99 19.36
C GLU A 327 -5.08 0.39 19.00
N VAL A 328 -4.09 1.23 18.70
CA VAL A 328 -2.79 0.78 18.15
C VAL A 328 -1.63 0.95 19.13
N LYS A 329 -1.78 1.70 20.20
CA LYS A 329 -0.69 2.02 21.16
C LYS A 329 0.04 0.78 21.65
N PHE A 330 -0.68 -0.28 21.98
CA PHE A 330 -0.16 -1.54 22.47
C PHE A 330 -0.40 -2.69 21.49
N SER A 331 -0.23 -2.42 20.19
CA SER A 331 -0.28 -3.40 19.14
C SER A 331 1.09 -3.59 18.49
N LEU A 332 1.33 -4.77 17.94
CA LEU A 332 2.55 -5.19 17.28
C LEU A 332 2.25 -5.43 15.78
N THR A 333 2.96 -4.76 14.92
CA THR A 333 2.97 -5.11 13.49
C THR A 333 3.97 -6.25 13.30
N SER A 334 3.48 -7.45 13.04
CA SER A 334 4.32 -8.64 12.87
C SER A 334 4.80 -8.85 11.45
N CYS A 335 4.03 -8.38 10.46
CA CYS A 335 4.35 -8.51 9.04
C CYS A 335 3.71 -7.40 8.21
N ARG A 336 4.15 -7.27 6.97
CA ARG A 336 3.59 -6.44 5.91
C ARG A 336 3.41 -7.26 4.64
N GLY A 337 2.61 -6.75 3.70
CA GLY A 337 2.26 -7.46 2.47
C GLY A 337 1.15 -8.49 2.66
N CYS A 338 0.52 -8.91 1.56
CA CYS A 338 -0.56 -9.87 1.59
C CYS A 338 -0.70 -10.60 0.25
N PHE A 339 -0.48 -11.91 0.23
CA PHE A 339 -0.65 -12.72 -0.97
C PHE A 339 -2.11 -13.15 -1.22
N GLY A 340 -3.04 -12.68 -0.40
CA GLY A 340 -4.48 -12.90 -0.62
C GLY A 340 -5.01 -12.31 -1.92
N ALA A 341 -4.34 -11.25 -2.41
CA ALA A 341 -4.59 -10.63 -3.72
C ALA A 341 -6.06 -10.32 -4.03
N CYS A 342 -6.86 -9.98 -3.00
CA CYS A 342 -8.27 -9.60 -3.19
C CYS A 342 -8.34 -8.35 -4.07
N SER A 343 -9.06 -8.41 -5.19
CA SER A 343 -9.10 -7.35 -6.21
C SER A 343 -9.59 -5.99 -5.71
N PHE A 344 -10.43 -5.97 -4.67
CA PHE A 344 -10.91 -4.74 -4.03
C PHE A 344 -9.94 -4.15 -2.99
N CYS A 345 -8.86 -4.88 -2.63
CA CYS A 345 -8.06 -4.54 -1.47
C CYS A 345 -6.92 -3.57 -1.80
N ALA A 346 -7.01 -2.36 -1.26
CA ALA A 346 -5.97 -1.33 -1.37
C ALA A 346 -4.59 -1.77 -0.84
N ILE A 347 -4.55 -2.73 0.08
CA ILE A 347 -3.32 -3.19 0.71
C ILE A 347 -2.39 -3.87 -0.30
N THR A 348 -2.92 -4.67 -1.20
CA THR A 348 -2.13 -5.31 -2.26
C THR A 348 -1.44 -4.28 -3.15
N PHE A 349 -2.16 -3.22 -3.55
CA PHE A 349 -1.60 -2.12 -4.34
C PHE A 349 -0.58 -1.27 -3.57
N HIS A 350 -0.72 -1.18 -2.24
CA HIS A 350 0.14 -0.34 -1.42
C HIS A 350 1.33 -1.11 -0.83
N GLN A 351 1.13 -2.31 -0.31
CA GLN A 351 2.18 -3.08 0.37
C GLN A 351 2.78 -4.21 -0.48
N GLY A 352 2.13 -4.56 -1.58
CA GLY A 352 2.52 -5.69 -2.43
C GLY A 352 2.08 -7.05 -1.89
N ARG A 353 2.38 -8.09 -2.67
CA ARG A 353 1.98 -9.49 -2.38
C ARG A 353 3.03 -10.28 -1.58
N ARG A 354 4.25 -9.75 -1.43
CA ARG A 354 5.34 -10.39 -0.67
C ARG A 354 5.18 -10.13 0.82
N ILE A 355 5.39 -11.18 1.61
CA ILE A 355 5.35 -11.06 3.06
C ILE A 355 6.72 -10.62 3.57
N GLN A 356 6.72 -9.55 4.36
CA GLN A 356 7.90 -8.99 5.03
C GLN A 356 7.69 -9.12 6.53
N SER A 357 8.26 -10.15 7.13
CA SER A 357 8.07 -10.48 8.55
C SER A 357 9.19 -9.92 9.42
N ARG A 358 8.83 -9.53 10.63
CA ARG A 358 9.78 -9.23 11.70
C ARG A 358 10.17 -10.52 12.42
N SER A 359 11.38 -10.54 12.98
CA SER A 359 11.84 -11.64 13.82
C SER A 359 11.06 -11.71 15.14
N HIS A 360 11.03 -12.89 15.75
CA HIS A 360 10.45 -13.07 17.08
C HIS A 360 11.17 -12.18 18.11
N ASN A 361 12.49 -12.08 18.05
CA ASN A 361 13.28 -11.26 18.97
C ASN A 361 12.87 -9.79 18.92
N SER A 362 12.75 -9.21 17.73
CA SER A 362 12.30 -7.82 17.53
C SER A 362 10.92 -7.57 18.15
N LEU A 363 9.98 -8.51 17.96
CA LEU A 363 8.62 -8.39 18.49
C LEU A 363 8.58 -8.57 20.02
N VAL A 364 9.35 -9.51 20.57
CA VAL A 364 9.46 -9.73 22.02
C VAL A 364 10.11 -8.54 22.72
N GLU A 365 11.18 -7.97 22.14
CA GLU A 365 11.80 -6.75 22.67
C GLU A 365 10.85 -5.56 22.67
N GLU A 366 10.10 -5.35 21.59
CA GLU A 366 9.11 -4.28 21.51
C GLU A 366 8.00 -4.49 22.54
N ALA A 367 7.46 -5.70 22.67
CA ALA A 367 6.45 -6.04 23.67
C ALA A 367 7.00 -5.83 25.10
N THR A 368 8.24 -6.22 25.36
CA THR A 368 8.88 -6.00 26.66
C THR A 368 9.04 -4.51 26.99
N LYS A 369 9.33 -3.67 25.99
CA LYS A 369 9.35 -2.21 26.14
C LYS A 369 7.95 -1.67 26.47
N MET A 370 6.89 -2.22 25.86
CA MET A 370 5.49 -1.84 26.15
C MET A 370 5.11 -2.11 27.61
N THR A 371 5.57 -3.20 28.22
CA THR A 371 5.23 -3.52 29.61
C THR A 371 5.73 -2.49 30.63
N LYS A 372 6.69 -1.64 30.22
CA LYS A 372 7.24 -0.55 31.04
C LYS A 372 6.46 0.75 30.92
N ASP A 373 5.51 0.87 29.98
CA ASP A 373 4.66 2.05 29.83
C ASP A 373 3.64 2.08 30.96
N LYS A 374 3.51 3.22 31.65
CA LYS A 374 2.57 3.42 32.77
C LYS A 374 1.10 3.13 32.43
N ASP A 375 0.75 3.27 31.16
CA ASP A 375 -0.61 3.06 30.68
C ASP A 375 -0.86 1.60 30.28
N PHE A 376 0.17 0.74 30.29
CA PHE A 376 0.04 -0.67 29.93
C PHE A 376 -0.69 -1.44 31.04
N LYS A 377 -1.81 -2.06 30.70
CA LYS A 377 -2.66 -2.81 31.65
C LYS A 377 -2.47 -4.33 31.54
N GLY A 378 -1.45 -4.77 30.82
CA GLY A 378 -1.16 -6.19 30.60
C GLY A 378 -1.77 -6.75 29.31
N TYR A 379 -2.29 -5.91 28.43
CA TYR A 379 -2.96 -6.34 27.21
C TYR A 379 -2.19 -5.89 25.97
N ILE A 380 -1.74 -6.84 25.17
CA ILE A 380 -1.32 -6.59 23.79
C ILE A 380 -2.57 -6.68 22.94
N HIS A 381 -2.95 -5.56 22.32
CA HIS A 381 -4.25 -5.41 21.65
C HIS A 381 -4.31 -6.14 20.32
N ASP A 382 -3.17 -6.28 19.63
CA ASP A 382 -3.07 -7.00 18.37
C ASP A 382 -1.63 -7.45 18.10
N VAL A 383 -1.48 -8.59 17.48
CA VAL A 383 -0.22 -9.08 16.88
C VAL A 383 -0.52 -9.45 15.44
N GLY A 384 -0.39 -8.49 14.54
CA GLY A 384 -0.93 -8.68 13.21
C GLY A 384 -0.22 -7.91 12.12
N GLY A 385 -0.91 -7.84 11.01
CA GLY A 385 -0.53 -7.17 9.79
C GLY A 385 -1.75 -7.05 8.88
N PRO A 386 -1.57 -6.89 7.57
CA PRO A 386 -2.69 -6.89 6.62
C PRO A 386 -3.58 -8.14 6.73
N THR A 387 -2.93 -9.28 6.98
CA THR A 387 -3.56 -10.57 7.32
C THR A 387 -2.74 -11.17 8.46
N ALA A 388 -3.34 -11.34 9.63
CA ALA A 388 -2.61 -11.66 10.87
C ALA A 388 -1.84 -12.98 10.79
N ASN A 389 -2.43 -13.99 10.15
CA ASN A 389 -1.86 -15.33 10.04
C ASN A 389 -0.95 -15.55 8.82
N PHE A 390 -0.52 -14.47 8.13
CA PHE A 390 0.50 -14.56 7.08
C PHE A 390 1.85 -14.15 7.65
N ARG A 391 2.74 -15.13 7.79
CA ARG A 391 4.08 -14.88 8.33
C ARG A 391 5.20 -15.22 7.33
N ASN A 392 4.89 -15.94 6.27
CA ASN A 392 5.82 -16.37 5.23
C ASN A 392 5.24 -16.09 3.85
N ASP A 393 6.10 -16.05 2.83
CA ASP A 393 5.66 -16.00 1.43
C ASP A 393 4.77 -17.22 1.10
N ALA A 394 3.88 -17.06 0.12
CA ALA A 394 2.95 -18.11 -0.26
C ALA A 394 3.63 -19.41 -0.73
N CYS A 395 4.77 -19.31 -1.41
CA CYS A 395 5.54 -20.45 -1.91
C CYS A 395 6.98 -20.05 -2.24
N GLU A 396 7.85 -21.04 -2.48
CA GLU A 396 9.26 -20.77 -2.84
C GLU A 396 9.40 -20.04 -4.18
N ASN A 397 8.56 -20.38 -5.17
CA ASN A 397 8.59 -19.69 -6.45
C ASN A 397 8.35 -18.17 -6.30
N GLN A 398 7.50 -17.76 -5.37
CA GLN A 398 7.26 -16.35 -5.10
C GLN A 398 8.51 -15.63 -4.58
N LYS A 399 9.37 -16.33 -3.84
CA LYS A 399 10.63 -15.75 -3.35
C LYS A 399 11.62 -15.48 -4.48
N ILE A 400 11.67 -16.36 -5.47
CA ILE A 400 12.65 -16.31 -6.56
C ILE A 400 12.15 -15.45 -7.71
N ASN A 401 10.95 -15.72 -8.20
CA ASN A 401 10.39 -15.16 -9.43
C ASN A 401 9.34 -14.07 -9.20
N GLY A 402 9.04 -13.75 -7.94
CA GLY A 402 7.96 -12.82 -7.58
C GLY A 402 6.58 -13.47 -7.58
N ALA A 403 5.56 -12.66 -7.33
CA ALA A 403 4.18 -13.10 -7.36
C ALA A 403 3.70 -13.39 -8.79
N CYS A 404 2.97 -14.47 -8.97
CA CYS A 404 2.41 -14.83 -10.29
C CYS A 404 1.50 -13.71 -10.82
N LYS A 405 1.73 -13.25 -12.05
CA LYS A 405 0.93 -12.17 -12.67
C LYS A 405 -0.51 -12.59 -12.96
N ASN A 406 -0.73 -13.87 -13.33
CA ASN A 406 -2.02 -14.38 -13.82
C ASN A 406 -2.61 -15.46 -12.92
N LYS A 407 -2.20 -15.54 -11.65
CA LYS A 407 -2.67 -16.58 -10.75
C LYS A 407 -2.74 -16.10 -9.31
N ASP A 408 -3.87 -16.41 -8.66
CA ASP A 408 -4.03 -16.18 -7.23
C ASP A 408 -3.52 -17.36 -6.42
N CYS A 409 -2.99 -17.05 -5.23
CA CYS A 409 -2.51 -18.05 -4.31
C CYS A 409 -3.67 -18.74 -3.56
N LEU A 410 -4.71 -17.95 -3.25
CA LEU A 410 -5.91 -18.36 -2.52
C LEU A 410 -7.16 -18.07 -3.37
N GLY A 411 -8.31 -18.56 -2.97
CA GLY A 411 -9.57 -18.40 -3.68
C GLY A 411 -10.30 -19.71 -3.80
N VAL A 412 -11.25 -19.80 -4.73
CA VAL A 412 -12.08 -21.01 -4.96
C VAL A 412 -11.21 -22.22 -5.28
N ASN A 413 -10.14 -22.03 -6.08
CA ASN A 413 -9.18 -23.08 -6.43
C ASN A 413 -7.78 -22.69 -5.96
N PRO A 414 -7.42 -22.95 -4.69
CA PRO A 414 -6.12 -22.57 -4.16
C PRO A 414 -4.96 -23.17 -4.96
N CYS A 415 -3.89 -22.40 -5.11
CA CYS A 415 -2.69 -22.86 -5.78
C CYS A 415 -2.05 -24.03 -5.02
N LYS A 416 -1.76 -25.13 -5.72
CA LYS A 416 -1.16 -26.35 -5.12
C LYS A 416 0.22 -26.09 -4.48
N ASN A 417 0.91 -25.05 -4.89
CA ASN A 417 2.24 -24.69 -4.39
C ASN A 417 2.19 -23.84 -3.11
N VAL A 418 1.00 -23.43 -2.66
CA VAL A 418 0.88 -22.66 -1.40
C VAL A 418 1.34 -23.49 -0.23
N LYS A 419 2.32 -22.99 0.50
CA LYS A 419 2.80 -23.59 1.74
C LYS A 419 1.97 -23.08 2.91
N VAL A 420 1.20 -23.97 3.51
CA VAL A 420 0.34 -23.64 4.65
C VAL A 420 1.00 -24.10 5.93
N SER A 421 1.35 -23.15 6.80
CA SER A 421 1.84 -23.45 8.15
C SER A 421 1.64 -22.23 9.05
N HIS A 422 1.19 -22.47 10.27
CA HIS A 422 1.05 -21.46 11.32
C HIS A 422 2.06 -21.67 12.47
N THR A 423 2.98 -22.62 12.36
CA THR A 423 3.93 -22.98 13.43
C THR A 423 4.72 -21.77 13.93
N ASP A 424 5.32 -20.98 13.01
CA ASP A 424 6.04 -19.75 13.36
C ASP A 424 5.17 -18.75 14.14
N TYR A 425 3.91 -18.61 13.74
CA TYR A 425 2.99 -17.68 14.38
C TYR A 425 2.57 -18.17 15.78
N VAL A 426 2.32 -19.45 15.95
CA VAL A 426 2.03 -20.08 17.27
C VAL A 426 3.20 -19.85 18.23
N GLU A 427 4.42 -20.14 17.79
CA GLU A 427 5.62 -19.93 18.60
C GLU A 427 5.78 -18.46 19.02
N LEU A 428 5.56 -17.52 18.10
CA LEU A 428 5.57 -16.09 18.40
C LEU A 428 4.56 -15.73 19.48
N LEU A 429 3.31 -16.18 19.32
CA LEU A 429 2.22 -15.88 20.25
C LEU A 429 2.50 -16.45 21.65
N GLN A 430 3.06 -17.65 21.73
CA GLN A 430 3.48 -18.25 23.00
C GLN A 430 4.60 -17.47 23.67
N LYS A 431 5.64 -17.05 22.92
CA LYS A 431 6.72 -16.19 23.43
C LYS A 431 6.17 -14.86 23.96
N LEU A 432 5.25 -14.23 23.25
CA LEU A 432 4.64 -12.97 23.71
C LEU A 432 3.79 -13.14 24.97
N ARG A 433 3.07 -14.26 25.12
CA ARG A 433 2.29 -14.56 26.32
C ARG A 433 3.15 -14.83 27.55
N SER A 434 4.39 -15.31 27.35
CA SER A 434 5.31 -15.62 28.46
C SER A 434 6.05 -14.40 29.00
N ILE A 435 5.91 -13.22 28.39
CA ILE A 435 6.56 -11.99 28.84
C ILE A 435 5.96 -11.58 30.21
N PRO A 436 6.78 -11.29 31.25
CA PRO A 436 6.31 -10.79 32.53
C PRO A 436 5.41 -9.55 32.35
N ASN A 437 4.34 -9.49 33.13
CA ASN A 437 3.30 -8.45 33.09
C ASN A 437 2.38 -8.46 31.87
N VAL A 438 2.55 -9.37 30.92
CA VAL A 438 1.57 -9.61 29.85
C VAL A 438 0.51 -10.59 30.36
N LYS A 439 -0.75 -10.14 30.43
CA LYS A 439 -1.91 -10.94 30.86
C LYS A 439 -2.60 -11.61 29.69
N LYS A 440 -2.74 -10.90 28.58
CA LYS A 440 -3.38 -11.37 27.34
C LYS A 440 -2.71 -10.78 26.11
N VAL A 441 -2.68 -11.60 25.08
CA VAL A 441 -2.26 -11.23 23.72
C VAL A 441 -3.45 -11.48 22.81
N PHE A 442 -3.98 -10.43 22.19
CA PHE A 442 -5.12 -10.54 21.28
C PHE A 442 -4.69 -10.49 19.84
N ILE A 443 -5.50 -11.07 18.96
CA ILE A 443 -5.45 -10.94 17.53
C ILE A 443 -6.73 -10.23 17.10
N ARG A 444 -6.61 -8.99 16.64
CA ARG A 444 -7.73 -8.17 16.14
C ARG A 444 -7.68 -7.93 14.64
N SER A 445 -6.50 -8.05 14.05
CA SER A 445 -6.32 -8.09 12.59
C SER A 445 -7.04 -9.30 12.01
N GLY A 446 -7.54 -9.17 10.79
CA GLY A 446 -8.31 -10.22 10.15
C GLY A 446 -7.51 -11.53 10.00
N ILE A 447 -8.15 -12.64 10.33
CA ILE A 447 -7.64 -13.99 10.06
C ILE A 447 -8.14 -14.42 8.69
N ARG A 448 -7.23 -14.80 7.82
CA ARG A 448 -7.57 -15.44 6.56
C ARG A 448 -8.02 -16.87 6.82
N PHE A 449 -9.33 -17.07 6.87
CA PHE A 449 -9.93 -18.31 7.33
C PHE A 449 -9.76 -19.46 6.32
N ASP A 450 -9.80 -19.19 5.01
CA ASP A 450 -9.54 -20.18 3.97
C ASP A 450 -8.12 -20.77 4.10
N TYR A 451 -7.10 -19.91 4.31
CA TYR A 451 -5.74 -20.33 4.59
C TYR A 451 -5.63 -21.13 5.90
N LEU A 452 -6.36 -20.70 6.95
CA LEU A 452 -6.43 -21.43 8.22
C LEU A 452 -7.07 -22.83 8.05
N MET A 453 -8.13 -22.92 7.25
CA MET A 453 -8.81 -24.21 7.00
C MET A 453 -7.94 -25.21 6.22
N MET A 454 -7.07 -24.72 5.35
CA MET A 454 -6.10 -25.54 4.61
C MET A 454 -5.02 -26.15 5.50
N ASP A 455 -4.76 -25.59 6.68
CA ASP A 455 -3.76 -26.12 7.61
C ASP A 455 -4.26 -27.46 8.22
N LYS A 456 -3.49 -28.51 8.00
CA LYS A 456 -3.77 -29.83 8.59
C LYS A 456 -3.50 -29.85 10.10
N ASP A 457 -2.53 -29.05 10.56
CA ASP A 457 -2.24 -28.87 11.99
C ASP A 457 -3.23 -27.88 12.61
N LYS A 458 -4.06 -28.37 13.51
CA LYS A 458 -5.07 -27.56 14.21
C LYS A 458 -4.54 -26.85 15.47
N THR A 459 -3.24 -26.90 15.70
CA THR A 459 -2.60 -26.26 16.87
C THR A 459 -2.88 -24.75 16.88
N PHE A 460 -2.72 -24.07 15.75
CA PHE A 460 -3.01 -22.64 15.68
C PHE A 460 -4.48 -22.32 15.95
N PHE A 461 -5.41 -23.06 15.38
CA PHE A 461 -6.83 -22.85 15.64
C PHE A 461 -7.16 -23.01 17.11
N THR A 462 -6.61 -24.04 17.76
CA THR A 462 -6.79 -24.29 19.19
C THR A 462 -6.18 -23.18 20.03
N GLU A 463 -4.97 -22.74 19.73
CA GLU A 463 -4.28 -21.63 20.39
C GLU A 463 -5.06 -20.32 20.26
N LEU A 464 -5.51 -20.00 19.04
CA LEU A 464 -6.33 -18.84 18.72
C LEU A 464 -7.58 -18.80 19.59
N CYS A 465 -8.38 -19.87 19.58
CA CYS A 465 -9.64 -19.93 20.31
C CYS A 465 -9.47 -19.84 21.84
N LYS A 466 -8.45 -20.49 22.38
CA LYS A 466 -8.22 -20.52 23.83
C LYS A 466 -7.64 -19.21 24.38
N HIS A 467 -6.80 -18.51 23.60
CA HIS A 467 -5.92 -17.49 24.18
C HIS A 467 -6.00 -16.11 23.53
N HIS A 468 -6.43 -16.01 22.24
CA HIS A 468 -6.20 -14.79 21.45
C HIS A 468 -7.46 -14.06 20.98
N ILE A 469 -8.64 -14.58 21.30
CA ILE A 469 -9.92 -13.95 20.97
C ILE A 469 -10.34 -12.99 22.07
N SER A 470 -10.66 -11.74 21.70
CA SER A 470 -11.08 -10.69 22.64
C SER A 470 -12.62 -10.55 22.76
N GLY A 471 -13.36 -11.61 22.57
CA GLY A 471 -14.83 -11.65 22.59
C GLY A 471 -15.39 -12.39 21.39
N GLN A 472 -15.20 -11.88 20.18
CA GLN A 472 -15.63 -12.52 18.94
C GLN A 472 -14.43 -12.78 18.01
N LEU A 473 -14.40 -13.94 17.37
CA LEU A 473 -13.46 -14.22 16.29
C LEU A 473 -13.82 -13.36 15.09
N LYS A 474 -12.90 -12.51 14.65
CA LYS A 474 -13.06 -11.71 13.43
C LYS A 474 -12.48 -12.47 12.24
N VAL A 475 -13.35 -12.83 11.34
CA VAL A 475 -13.02 -13.34 10.00
C VAL A 475 -13.59 -12.38 8.97
N ALA A 476 -13.08 -12.41 7.76
CA ALA A 476 -13.52 -11.55 6.67
C ALA A 476 -14.05 -12.41 5.51
N PRO A 477 -15.27 -12.97 5.61
CA PRO A 477 -15.95 -13.56 4.47
C PRO A 477 -16.45 -12.42 3.59
N GLU A 478 -15.79 -12.21 2.45
CA GLU A 478 -16.08 -11.08 1.59
C GLU A 478 -17.38 -11.25 0.82
N HIS A 479 -17.83 -12.46 0.62
CA HIS A 479 -19.14 -12.83 0.06
C HIS A 479 -19.58 -14.22 0.53
N VAL A 480 -20.82 -14.56 0.28
CA VAL A 480 -21.48 -15.83 0.59
C VAL A 480 -22.09 -16.50 -0.65
N ASN A 481 -21.54 -16.21 -1.82
CA ASN A 481 -22.00 -16.81 -3.07
C ASN A 481 -21.33 -18.18 -3.25
N ASP A 482 -22.07 -19.15 -3.76
CA ASP A 482 -21.61 -20.52 -4.03
C ASP A 482 -20.67 -20.61 -5.25
N ASN A 483 -20.55 -19.55 -6.06
CA ASN A 483 -19.68 -19.48 -7.24
C ASN A 483 -18.31 -18.88 -6.96
#